data_76e5979e32ee81037f2c96d96624ecab
#
_entry.id   76e5979e32ee81037f2c96d96624ecab
#
_cell.length_a   1.000
_cell.length_b   1.000
_cell.length_c   1.000
_cell.angle_alpha   90.00
_cell.angle_beta   90.00
_cell.angle_gamma   90.00
#
_symmetry.space_group_name_H-M   'P 1'
#
loop_
_entity.id
_entity.type
_entity.pdbx_description
1 polymer ?
#
loop_
_entity_poly.entity_id
_entity_poly.type
_entity_poly.pdbx_seq_one_letter_code
_entity_poly.pdbx_strand_id
1 'polypeptide(L)'
;MTREVVLLGSTGSIGRQTLEVVAAHPERFRVRALAAGSDASGLLAQLESTGARRAALADPAAAAEVARARPDVEVLSGPEGVRELAASGPDVVVNAITGAVGLGPTLAALDAGTPVALANKESLIVGGALVVGAAERAGGRERMLVPIDSEHSAVAQCLRAGGRGEVARVVLTASGGPFRGRSAAELADVTPEQALAHPTWSMGPVVTVNSATMMNKGLELIEAHLLFDLPLERLEVVVHPQSIVHSLVDFVDGSTIAQLAPPDMRVPIQVALGWPDRLPGAFARFDAAATGTLTFEPVDRATFRALALAEDAARAGGSHPAVLNAANEVAVEAFLSGALAFLDIAGVVEDALAAWADEGAPVPANEDDVVAADAFARARARATVASRTAVGA
;
A
#
# COMPACT_ATOMS: atom_id res chain seq x y z
N MET A 1 -18.27 1.46 23.23
CA MET A 1 -17.48 2.72 23.28
C MET A 1 -17.17 3.15 21.86
N THR A 2 -17.21 4.44 21.57
CA THR A 2 -16.84 4.99 20.26
C THR A 2 -15.31 4.99 20.15
N ARG A 3 -14.77 4.41 19.07
CA ARG A 3 -13.31 4.35 18.80
C ARG A 3 -12.83 5.68 18.21
N GLU A 4 -11.70 6.18 18.70
CA GLU A 4 -11.05 7.38 18.18
C GLU A 4 -10.11 7.02 17.04
N VAL A 5 -10.27 7.69 15.91
CA VAL A 5 -9.50 7.48 14.68
C VAL A 5 -8.61 8.69 14.41
N VAL A 6 -7.32 8.47 14.24
CA VAL A 6 -6.40 9.41 13.60
C VAL A 6 -6.21 8.96 12.15
N LEU A 7 -6.45 9.87 11.20
CA LEU A 7 -6.39 9.58 9.78
C LEU A 7 -5.26 10.37 9.12
N LEU A 8 -4.23 9.66 8.69
CA LEU A 8 -3.08 10.20 7.97
C LEU A 8 -3.30 10.05 6.46
N GLY A 9 -3.04 11.10 5.69
CA GLY A 9 -3.33 11.13 4.25
C GLY A 9 -4.82 11.32 3.95
N SER A 10 -5.51 12.10 4.77
CA SER A 10 -6.97 12.23 4.78
C SER A 10 -7.57 12.76 3.48
N THR A 11 -6.86 13.61 2.75
CA THR A 11 -7.33 14.20 1.49
C THR A 11 -7.09 13.30 0.26
N GLY A 12 -6.36 12.18 0.43
CA GLY A 12 -6.15 11.16 -0.59
C GLY A 12 -7.40 10.30 -0.85
N SER A 13 -7.34 9.41 -1.84
CA SER A 13 -8.46 8.53 -2.21
C SER A 13 -8.92 7.66 -1.05
N ILE A 14 -7.99 6.94 -0.40
CA ILE A 14 -8.30 6.07 0.77
C ILE A 14 -8.76 6.92 1.96
N GLY A 15 -8.13 8.08 2.17
CA GLY A 15 -8.52 8.99 3.25
C GLY A 15 -9.98 9.44 3.15
N ARG A 16 -10.42 9.88 1.97
CA ARG A 16 -11.82 10.26 1.72
C ARG A 16 -12.78 9.10 1.95
N GLN A 17 -12.47 7.91 1.42
CA GLN A 17 -13.29 6.72 1.62
C GLN A 17 -13.31 6.27 3.10
N THR A 18 -12.22 6.49 3.84
CA THR A 18 -12.20 6.26 5.30
C THR A 18 -13.20 7.18 6.02
N LEU A 19 -13.27 8.44 5.64
CA LEU A 19 -14.26 9.37 6.19
C LEU A 19 -15.70 8.97 5.85
N GLU A 20 -15.95 8.43 4.63
CA GLU A 20 -17.28 7.87 4.28
C GLU A 20 -17.65 6.68 5.19
N VAL A 21 -16.69 5.78 5.47
CA VAL A 21 -16.91 4.64 6.37
C VAL A 21 -17.18 5.12 7.80
N VAL A 22 -16.40 6.08 8.30
CA VAL A 22 -16.60 6.66 9.65
C VAL A 22 -17.99 7.33 9.73
N ALA A 23 -18.37 8.09 8.71
CA ALA A 23 -19.67 8.75 8.65
C ALA A 23 -20.85 7.78 8.60
N ALA A 24 -20.66 6.60 8.01
CA ALA A 24 -21.66 5.52 7.98
C ALA A 24 -21.87 4.82 9.34
N HIS A 25 -20.92 4.99 10.29
CA HIS A 25 -20.93 4.35 11.61
C HIS A 25 -20.64 5.34 12.74
N PRO A 26 -21.40 6.44 12.89
CA PRO A 26 -21.10 7.53 13.84
C PRO A 26 -21.16 7.11 15.31
N GLU A 27 -21.89 6.03 15.61
CA GLU A 27 -21.95 5.44 16.97
C GLU A 27 -20.70 4.61 17.33
N ARG A 28 -19.92 4.21 16.31
CA ARG A 28 -18.75 3.35 16.47
C ARG A 28 -17.44 4.12 16.38
N PHE A 29 -17.38 5.19 15.56
CA PHE A 29 -16.15 5.90 15.24
C PHE A 29 -16.29 7.41 15.41
N ARG A 30 -15.18 8.05 15.81
CA ARG A 30 -15.01 9.49 15.83
C ARG A 30 -13.62 9.83 15.28
N VAL A 31 -13.57 10.79 14.36
CA VAL A 31 -12.30 11.35 13.91
C VAL A 31 -11.73 12.24 15.02
N ARG A 32 -10.57 11.88 15.55
CA ARG A 32 -9.85 12.66 16.56
C ARG A 32 -8.95 13.71 15.92
N ALA A 33 -8.27 13.30 14.84
CA ALA A 33 -7.34 14.15 14.14
C ALA A 33 -7.14 13.72 12.68
N LEU A 34 -6.72 14.67 11.85
CA LEU A 34 -6.51 14.51 10.42
C LEU A 34 -5.10 14.97 10.03
N ALA A 35 -4.45 14.25 9.10
CA ALA A 35 -3.22 14.73 8.49
C ALA A 35 -3.31 14.70 6.96
N ALA A 36 -2.70 15.69 6.30
CA ALA A 36 -2.58 15.79 4.86
C ALA A 36 -1.15 16.18 4.45
N GLY A 37 -0.84 16.11 3.16
CA GLY A 37 0.40 16.60 2.59
C GLY A 37 0.42 18.12 2.52
N SER A 38 -0.12 18.66 1.43
CA SER A 38 -0.16 20.12 1.13
C SER A 38 -1.58 20.62 0.81
N ASP A 39 -2.59 19.76 0.80
CA ASP A 39 -3.98 20.12 0.47
C ASP A 39 -4.68 20.79 1.67
N ALA A 40 -4.41 22.08 1.88
CA ALA A 40 -5.02 22.87 2.95
C ALA A 40 -6.55 22.99 2.78
N SER A 41 -7.02 23.20 1.56
CA SER A 41 -8.45 23.40 1.27
C SER A 41 -9.27 22.13 1.56
N GLY A 42 -8.78 20.97 1.12
CA GLY A 42 -9.40 19.68 1.42
C GLY A 42 -9.42 19.38 2.91
N LEU A 43 -8.32 19.67 3.62
CA LEU A 43 -8.25 19.46 5.04
C LEU A 43 -9.20 20.38 5.82
N LEU A 44 -9.34 21.66 5.44
CA LEU A 44 -10.29 22.59 6.06
C LEU A 44 -11.74 22.09 5.94
N ALA A 45 -12.14 21.62 4.76
CA ALA A 45 -13.47 21.02 4.57
C ALA A 45 -13.69 19.77 5.42
N GLN A 46 -12.65 18.92 5.58
CA GLN A 46 -12.71 17.75 6.43
C GLN A 46 -12.75 18.09 7.94
N LEU A 47 -12.03 19.10 8.40
CA LEU A 47 -12.12 19.60 9.78
C LEU A 47 -13.52 20.11 10.10
N GLU A 48 -14.17 20.79 9.15
CA GLU A 48 -15.55 21.26 9.32
C GLU A 48 -16.54 20.09 9.41
N SER A 49 -16.43 19.13 8.50
CA SER A 49 -17.38 18.00 8.43
C SER A 49 -17.22 16.99 9.57
N THR A 50 -16.00 16.80 10.09
CA THR A 50 -15.71 15.81 11.14
C THR A 50 -15.74 16.40 12.55
N GLY A 51 -15.60 17.71 12.68
CA GLY A 51 -15.45 18.38 13.97
C GLY A 51 -14.11 18.11 14.70
N ALA A 52 -13.12 17.54 13.99
CA ALA A 52 -11.80 17.30 14.56
C ALA A 52 -11.11 18.62 14.98
N ARG A 53 -10.37 18.58 16.10
CA ARG A 53 -9.71 19.76 16.71
C ARG A 53 -8.19 19.68 16.67
N ARG A 54 -7.64 18.65 16.03
CA ARG A 54 -6.20 18.48 15.80
C ARG A 54 -5.96 18.14 14.35
N ALA A 55 -4.92 18.74 13.78
CA ALA A 55 -4.52 18.46 12.40
C ALA A 55 -3.00 18.52 12.23
N ALA A 56 -2.48 17.91 11.17
CA ALA A 56 -1.10 18.06 10.75
C ALA A 56 -1.03 18.20 9.22
N LEU A 57 -0.12 19.05 8.74
CA LEU A 57 0.24 19.06 7.32
C LEU A 57 1.75 18.93 7.17
N ALA A 58 2.16 18.07 6.22
CA ALA A 58 3.57 17.86 5.94
C ALA A 58 4.21 19.12 5.30
N ASP A 59 3.43 19.91 4.57
CA ASP A 59 3.86 21.21 4.04
C ASP A 59 3.66 22.33 5.07
N PRO A 60 4.75 23.03 5.49
CA PRO A 60 4.64 24.09 6.50
C PRO A 60 3.81 25.31 6.06
N ALA A 61 3.78 25.63 4.75
CA ALA A 61 3.02 26.77 4.27
C ALA A 61 1.50 26.46 4.33
N ALA A 62 1.12 25.25 3.93
CA ALA A 62 -0.25 24.76 4.05
C ALA A 62 -0.70 24.64 5.52
N ALA A 63 0.20 24.22 6.42
CA ALA A 63 -0.08 24.17 7.86
C ALA A 63 -0.37 25.57 8.42
N ALA A 64 0.42 26.58 8.05
CA ALA A 64 0.20 27.98 8.45
C ALA A 64 -1.10 28.56 7.87
N GLU A 65 -1.53 28.11 6.68
CA GLU A 65 -2.81 28.50 6.10
C GLU A 65 -3.98 27.96 6.93
N VAL A 66 -3.97 26.65 7.24
CA VAL A 66 -5.01 26.01 8.05
C VAL A 66 -5.07 26.61 9.46
N ALA A 67 -3.92 26.86 10.11
CA ALA A 67 -3.88 27.46 11.45
C ALA A 67 -4.48 28.87 11.47
N ARG A 68 -4.28 29.67 10.43
CA ARG A 68 -4.90 31.00 10.30
C ARG A 68 -6.41 30.92 10.06
N ALA A 69 -6.86 29.96 9.24
CA ALA A 69 -8.26 29.77 8.93
C ALA A 69 -9.07 29.16 10.08
N ARG A 70 -8.43 28.34 10.92
CA ARG A 70 -9.06 27.60 12.03
C ARG A 70 -8.24 27.77 13.33
N PRO A 71 -8.30 28.94 13.98
CA PRO A 71 -7.57 29.20 15.22
C PRO A 71 -8.07 28.35 16.43
N ASP A 72 -9.21 27.68 16.27
CA ASP A 72 -9.80 26.73 17.22
C ASP A 72 -9.26 25.29 17.07
N VAL A 73 -8.39 25.05 16.08
CA VAL A 73 -7.75 23.74 15.79
C VAL A 73 -6.26 23.81 16.12
N GLU A 74 -5.76 22.83 16.83
CA GLU A 74 -4.32 22.62 17.01
C GLU A 74 -3.73 22.09 15.70
N VAL A 75 -2.88 22.87 15.03
CA VAL A 75 -2.27 22.51 13.75
C VAL A 75 -0.78 22.29 13.92
N LEU A 76 -0.34 21.06 13.72
CA LEU A 76 1.06 20.64 13.69
C LEU A 76 1.62 20.82 12.27
N SER A 77 2.92 21.06 12.16
CA SER A 77 3.58 21.39 10.89
C SER A 77 4.75 20.47 10.59
N GLY A 78 4.92 20.15 9.33
CA GLY A 78 6.03 19.34 8.83
C GLY A 78 5.87 17.84 9.08
N PRO A 79 6.81 17.01 8.60
CA PRO A 79 6.80 15.56 8.80
C PRO A 79 6.76 15.15 10.28
N GLU A 80 7.46 15.87 11.14
CA GLU A 80 7.46 15.62 12.59
C GLU A 80 6.06 15.87 13.22
N GLY A 81 5.32 16.86 12.74
CA GLY A 81 3.94 17.09 13.17
C GLY A 81 3.00 15.93 12.80
N VAL A 82 3.19 15.32 11.63
CA VAL A 82 2.45 14.12 11.23
C VAL A 82 2.81 12.93 12.11
N ARG A 83 4.10 12.76 12.41
CA ARG A 83 4.62 11.71 13.31
C ARG A 83 4.07 11.85 14.74
N GLU A 84 4.09 13.08 15.29
CA GLU A 84 3.50 13.37 16.61
C GLU A 84 2.02 13.01 16.65
N LEU A 85 1.29 13.36 15.59
CA LEU A 85 -0.13 13.04 15.49
C LEU A 85 -0.39 11.52 15.50
N ALA A 86 0.43 10.76 14.79
CA ALA A 86 0.37 9.29 14.79
C ALA A 86 0.63 8.69 16.17
N ALA A 87 1.56 9.26 16.95
CA ALA A 87 1.92 8.83 18.29
C ALA A 87 0.95 9.31 19.40
N SER A 88 -0.13 10.03 19.05
CA SER A 88 -1.00 10.68 20.04
C SER A 88 -1.92 9.73 20.83
N GLY A 89 -1.83 8.42 20.61
CA GLY A 89 -2.56 7.38 21.35
C GLY A 89 -4.07 7.33 21.07
N PRO A 90 -4.54 7.35 19.80
CA PRO A 90 -5.92 7.03 19.48
C PRO A 90 -6.19 5.52 19.62
N ASP A 91 -7.44 5.09 19.43
CA ASP A 91 -7.76 3.66 19.39
C ASP A 91 -7.26 2.98 18.09
N VAL A 92 -7.09 3.76 17.02
CA VAL A 92 -6.53 3.29 15.73
C VAL A 92 -5.97 4.46 14.93
N VAL A 93 -4.81 4.25 14.30
CA VAL A 93 -4.27 5.12 13.26
C VAL A 93 -4.56 4.49 11.91
N VAL A 94 -5.22 5.23 11.02
CA VAL A 94 -5.31 4.87 9.59
C VAL A 94 -4.16 5.54 8.86
N ASN A 95 -3.20 4.76 8.35
CA ASN A 95 -2.12 5.30 7.54
C ASN A 95 -2.44 5.12 6.05
N ALA A 96 -2.91 6.22 5.42
CA ALA A 96 -3.21 6.32 4.00
C ALA A 96 -2.28 7.32 3.28
N ILE A 97 -1.09 7.57 3.83
CA ILE A 97 -0.02 8.34 3.18
C ILE A 97 0.50 7.51 2.00
N THR A 98 0.87 8.15 0.90
CA THR A 98 1.45 7.48 -0.27
C THR A 98 2.97 7.47 -0.19
N GLY A 99 3.60 6.32 -0.51
CA GLY A 99 5.04 6.16 -0.60
C GLY A 99 5.76 5.94 0.73
N ALA A 100 7.09 5.83 0.68
CA ALA A 100 7.95 5.47 1.81
C ALA A 100 7.90 6.44 3.00
N VAL A 101 7.48 7.69 2.78
CA VAL A 101 7.36 8.73 3.84
C VAL A 101 6.33 8.36 4.92
N GLY A 102 5.47 7.39 4.68
CA GLY A 102 4.56 6.83 5.68
C GLY A 102 5.23 5.95 6.75
N LEU A 103 6.51 5.58 6.58
CA LEU A 103 7.24 4.70 7.52
C LEU A 103 7.35 5.32 8.92
N GLY A 104 7.83 6.55 9.01
CA GLY A 104 8.00 7.23 10.29
C GLY A 104 6.72 7.31 11.13
N PRO A 105 5.58 7.78 10.57
CA PRO A 105 4.29 7.74 11.24
C PRO A 105 3.80 6.32 11.62
N THR A 106 4.08 5.31 10.79
CA THR A 106 3.75 3.91 11.13
C THR A 106 4.52 3.45 12.37
N LEU A 107 5.84 3.66 12.39
CA LEU A 107 6.67 3.31 13.55
C LEU A 107 6.24 4.08 14.81
N ALA A 108 5.97 5.39 14.69
CA ALA A 108 5.54 6.22 15.82
C ALA A 108 4.21 5.74 16.44
N ALA A 109 3.25 5.32 15.61
CA ALA A 109 1.98 4.76 16.09
C ALA A 109 2.20 3.42 16.82
N LEU A 110 3.01 2.52 16.24
CA LEU A 110 3.32 1.22 16.83
C LEU A 110 4.10 1.35 18.14
N ASP A 111 5.11 2.21 18.20
CA ASP A 111 5.90 2.46 19.42
C ASP A 111 5.04 3.11 20.54
N ALA A 112 3.99 3.85 20.18
CA ALA A 112 2.97 4.33 21.12
C ALA A 112 1.94 3.25 21.53
N GLY A 113 2.06 2.02 21.03
CA GLY A 113 1.13 0.93 21.33
C GLY A 113 -0.22 1.06 20.62
N THR A 114 -0.30 1.85 19.55
CA THR A 114 -1.54 2.08 18.79
C THR A 114 -1.60 1.19 17.55
N PRO A 115 -2.69 0.43 17.35
CA PRO A 115 -2.90 -0.33 16.13
C PRO A 115 -2.96 0.56 14.88
N VAL A 116 -2.36 0.09 13.79
CA VAL A 116 -2.35 0.75 12.49
C VAL A 116 -3.24 0.00 11.51
N ALA A 117 -4.29 0.65 11.03
CA ALA A 117 -5.02 0.23 9.83
C ALA A 117 -4.20 0.71 8.61
N LEU A 118 -3.48 -0.23 8.01
CA LEU A 118 -2.40 0.05 7.07
C LEU A 118 -2.90 0.02 5.63
N ALA A 119 -3.03 1.19 5.00
CA ALA A 119 -3.22 1.34 3.56
C ALA A 119 -1.91 1.68 2.83
N ASN A 120 -0.93 2.23 3.55
CA ASN A 120 0.40 2.53 3.04
C ASN A 120 1.28 1.27 3.10
N LYS A 121 1.16 0.41 2.10
CA LYS A 121 1.96 -0.82 2.00
C LYS A 121 3.46 -0.55 1.96
N GLU A 122 3.85 0.57 1.38
CA GLU A 122 5.24 0.97 1.25
C GLU A 122 5.94 1.06 2.61
N SER A 123 5.26 1.56 3.66
CA SER A 123 5.83 1.59 5.02
C SER A 123 6.29 0.22 5.50
N LEU A 124 5.46 -0.82 5.28
CA LEU A 124 5.82 -2.18 5.68
C LEU A 124 6.91 -2.77 4.79
N ILE A 125 6.83 -2.52 3.48
CA ILE A 125 7.80 -3.03 2.51
C ILE A 125 9.18 -2.43 2.76
N VAL A 126 9.28 -1.11 2.90
CA VAL A 126 10.59 -0.45 3.09
C VAL A 126 11.11 -0.62 4.52
N GLY A 127 10.23 -0.62 5.51
CA GLY A 127 10.58 -0.79 6.91
C GLY A 127 10.82 -2.24 7.32
N GLY A 128 10.28 -3.22 6.59
CA GLY A 128 10.52 -4.64 6.77
C GLY A 128 10.53 -5.09 8.22
N ALA A 129 11.66 -5.63 8.66
CA ALA A 129 11.87 -6.13 10.02
C ALA A 129 11.68 -5.05 11.11
N LEU A 130 11.91 -3.76 10.82
CA LEU A 130 11.72 -2.69 11.80
C LEU A 130 10.23 -2.53 12.15
N VAL A 131 9.36 -2.48 11.13
CA VAL A 131 7.90 -2.36 11.32
C VAL A 131 7.33 -3.62 11.96
N VAL A 132 7.73 -4.80 11.46
CA VAL A 132 7.32 -6.08 12.05
C VAL A 132 7.76 -6.16 13.53
N GLY A 133 9.02 -5.83 13.83
CA GLY A 133 9.54 -5.84 15.19
C GLY A 133 8.83 -4.85 16.11
N ALA A 134 8.49 -3.65 15.63
CA ALA A 134 7.68 -2.68 16.39
C ALA A 134 6.28 -3.21 16.68
N ALA A 135 5.61 -3.82 15.70
CA ALA A 135 4.29 -4.43 15.89
C ALA A 135 4.31 -5.60 16.88
N GLU A 136 5.34 -6.46 16.83
CA GLU A 136 5.49 -7.56 17.79
C GLU A 136 5.68 -7.03 19.21
N ARG A 137 6.52 -6.01 19.41
CA ARG A 137 6.70 -5.37 20.75
C ARG A 137 5.42 -4.71 21.26
N ALA A 138 4.62 -4.13 20.36
CA ALA A 138 3.39 -3.42 20.71
C ALA A 138 2.20 -4.34 21.03
N GLY A 139 2.27 -5.63 20.75
CA GLY A 139 1.20 -6.58 21.10
C GLY A 139 0.87 -7.62 20.06
N GLY A 140 1.78 -7.80 19.08
CA GLY A 140 1.70 -8.80 18.03
C GLY A 140 1.19 -8.25 16.70
N ARG A 141 1.81 -8.67 15.63
CA ARG A 141 1.62 -8.22 14.25
C ARG A 141 0.16 -8.27 13.79
N GLU A 142 -0.56 -9.35 14.07
CA GLU A 142 -1.97 -9.53 13.66
C GLU A 142 -2.93 -8.52 14.30
N ARG A 143 -2.57 -8.02 15.48
CA ARG A 143 -3.37 -7.04 16.21
C ARG A 143 -2.98 -5.62 15.85
N MET A 144 -1.68 -5.40 15.63
CA MET A 144 -1.11 -4.06 15.50
C MET A 144 -1.02 -3.56 14.06
N LEU A 145 -1.01 -4.48 13.07
CA LEU A 145 -0.99 -4.17 11.64
C LEU A 145 -2.22 -4.79 10.97
N VAL A 146 -3.26 -4.01 10.78
CA VAL A 146 -4.50 -4.46 10.12
C VAL A 146 -4.52 -3.94 8.70
N PRO A 147 -4.47 -4.81 7.68
CA PRO A 147 -4.36 -4.37 6.29
C PRO A 147 -5.65 -3.74 5.76
N ILE A 148 -5.49 -2.64 5.00
CA ILE A 148 -6.55 -2.04 4.19
C ILE A 148 -6.42 -2.45 2.73
N ASP A 149 -5.21 -2.82 2.25
CA ASP A 149 -5.06 -3.37 0.91
C ASP A 149 -6.04 -4.53 0.70
N SER A 150 -6.77 -4.55 -0.42
CA SER A 150 -7.92 -5.44 -0.62
C SER A 150 -7.54 -6.92 -0.54
N GLU A 151 -6.42 -7.29 -1.13
CA GLU A 151 -5.91 -8.66 -1.14
C GLU A 151 -5.49 -9.12 0.26
N HIS A 152 -4.79 -8.25 0.99
CA HIS A 152 -4.34 -8.57 2.35
C HIS A 152 -5.47 -8.59 3.36
N SER A 153 -6.43 -7.66 3.22
CA SER A 153 -7.68 -7.72 3.98
C SER A 153 -8.42 -9.04 3.74
N ALA A 154 -8.45 -9.51 2.48
CA ALA A 154 -9.05 -10.80 2.13
C ALA A 154 -8.30 -11.97 2.77
N VAL A 155 -6.96 -11.99 2.69
CA VAL A 155 -6.13 -13.02 3.36
C VAL A 155 -6.40 -13.03 4.86
N ALA A 156 -6.36 -11.87 5.53
CA ALA A 156 -6.62 -11.76 6.97
C ALA A 156 -8.01 -12.32 7.35
N GLN A 157 -9.03 -12.11 6.50
CA GLN A 157 -10.36 -12.65 6.71
C GLN A 157 -10.43 -14.16 6.49
N CYS A 158 -9.75 -14.69 5.46
CA CYS A 158 -9.72 -16.13 5.15
C CYS A 158 -8.93 -16.92 6.20
N LEU A 159 -7.84 -16.39 6.73
CA LEU A 159 -7.01 -17.02 7.79
C LEU A 159 -7.80 -17.26 9.10
N ARG A 160 -8.93 -16.61 9.30
CA ARG A 160 -9.82 -16.89 10.46
C ARG A 160 -10.54 -18.23 10.37
N ALA A 161 -10.50 -18.90 9.22
CA ALA A 161 -11.16 -20.20 9.02
C ALA A 161 -10.37 -21.38 9.57
N GLY A 162 -9.07 -21.20 9.90
CA GLY A 162 -8.23 -22.26 10.43
C GLY A 162 -7.02 -21.73 11.21
N GLY A 163 -6.20 -22.64 11.75
CA GLY A 163 -4.95 -22.30 12.42
C GLY A 163 -3.82 -22.00 11.42
N ARG A 164 -2.84 -21.20 11.82
CA ARG A 164 -1.67 -20.87 10.96
C ARG A 164 -0.93 -22.10 10.44
N GLY A 165 -0.79 -23.14 11.26
CA GLY A 165 -0.14 -24.41 10.88
C GLY A 165 -0.92 -25.22 9.85
N GLU A 166 -2.20 -24.91 9.64
CA GLU A 166 -3.08 -25.58 8.69
C GLU A 166 -3.12 -24.91 7.31
N VAL A 167 -2.46 -23.75 7.15
CA VAL A 167 -2.37 -23.04 5.87
C VAL A 167 -1.35 -23.75 4.98
N ALA A 168 -1.80 -24.25 3.83
CA ALA A 168 -0.93 -24.84 2.82
C ALA A 168 -0.29 -23.76 1.94
N ARG A 169 -1.11 -22.81 1.42
CA ARG A 169 -0.65 -21.66 0.64
C ARG A 169 -1.68 -20.52 0.66
N VAL A 170 -1.22 -19.34 0.26
CA VAL A 170 -2.03 -18.17 -0.01
C VAL A 170 -1.90 -17.78 -1.49
N VAL A 171 -3.03 -17.51 -2.14
CA VAL A 171 -3.06 -17.08 -3.53
C VAL A 171 -3.59 -15.65 -3.60
N LEU A 172 -2.72 -14.73 -3.99
CA LEU A 172 -3.07 -13.34 -4.24
C LEU A 172 -3.62 -13.20 -5.66
N THR A 173 -4.77 -12.56 -5.80
CA THR A 173 -5.34 -12.29 -7.12
C THR A 173 -4.85 -10.95 -7.66
N ALA A 174 -4.68 -10.85 -8.97
CA ALA A 174 -4.32 -9.64 -9.68
C ALA A 174 -5.35 -9.37 -10.78
N SER A 175 -5.71 -8.10 -11.04
CA SER A 175 -6.55 -7.77 -12.22
C SER A 175 -5.85 -8.08 -13.56
N GLY A 176 -4.51 -8.14 -13.54
CA GLY A 176 -3.66 -8.24 -14.71
C GLY A 176 -3.38 -6.89 -15.40
N GLY A 177 -3.97 -5.81 -14.88
CA GLY A 177 -3.79 -4.45 -15.40
C GLY A 177 -4.35 -4.24 -16.82
N PRO A 178 -4.09 -3.07 -17.43
CA PRO A 178 -4.59 -2.73 -18.76
C PRO A 178 -3.92 -3.52 -19.90
N PHE A 179 -2.80 -4.17 -19.63
CA PHE A 179 -2.00 -4.83 -20.66
C PHE A 179 -2.05 -6.36 -20.59
N ARG A 180 -3.00 -6.91 -19.85
CA ARG A 180 -3.20 -8.35 -19.77
C ARG A 180 -3.34 -8.98 -21.18
N GLY A 181 -2.56 -10.05 -21.42
CA GLY A 181 -2.55 -10.80 -22.69
C GLY A 181 -1.76 -10.17 -23.82
N ARG A 182 -1.10 -9.01 -23.60
CA ARG A 182 -0.18 -8.42 -24.59
C ARG A 182 1.23 -8.98 -24.45
N SER A 183 1.87 -9.19 -25.57
CA SER A 183 3.30 -9.56 -25.65
C SER A 183 4.20 -8.34 -25.41
N ALA A 184 5.48 -8.58 -25.07
CA ALA A 184 6.47 -7.53 -24.90
C ALA A 184 6.61 -6.65 -26.17
N ALA A 185 6.48 -7.22 -27.37
CA ALA A 185 6.53 -6.46 -28.62
C ALA A 185 5.38 -5.45 -28.74
N GLU A 186 4.18 -5.81 -28.27
CA GLU A 186 3.01 -4.92 -28.26
C GLU A 186 3.06 -3.85 -27.16
N LEU A 187 3.99 -4.00 -26.20
CA LEU A 187 4.20 -3.07 -25.09
C LEU A 187 5.34 -2.07 -25.35
N ALA A 188 6.09 -2.21 -26.46
CA ALA A 188 7.26 -1.39 -26.73
C ALA A 188 6.93 0.12 -26.80
N ASP A 189 5.79 0.47 -27.39
CA ASP A 189 5.38 1.85 -27.69
C ASP A 189 4.15 2.30 -26.87
N VAL A 190 3.84 1.64 -25.74
CA VAL A 190 2.68 2.04 -24.93
C VAL A 190 2.93 3.36 -24.22
N THR A 191 1.87 4.20 -24.18
CA THR A 191 1.93 5.54 -23.61
C THR A 191 1.48 5.56 -22.15
N PRO A 192 1.81 6.61 -21.38
CA PRO A 192 1.29 6.82 -20.04
C PRO A 192 -0.24 6.75 -19.97
N GLU A 193 -0.95 7.34 -20.92
CA GLU A 193 -2.42 7.34 -20.96
C GLU A 193 -2.98 5.92 -21.09
N GLN A 194 -2.34 5.07 -21.89
CA GLN A 194 -2.73 3.67 -22.02
C GLN A 194 -2.48 2.89 -20.74
N ALA A 195 -1.36 3.13 -20.06
CA ALA A 195 -1.03 2.51 -18.78
C ALA A 195 -1.97 2.95 -17.65
N LEU A 196 -2.48 4.19 -17.70
CA LEU A 196 -3.43 4.73 -16.74
C LEU A 196 -4.88 4.27 -16.95
N ALA A 197 -5.19 3.62 -18.08
CA ALA A 197 -6.54 3.12 -18.41
C ALA A 197 -6.83 1.76 -17.74
N HIS A 198 -6.83 1.73 -16.39
CA HIS A 198 -7.11 0.49 -15.66
C HIS A 198 -8.57 0.05 -15.84
N PRO A 199 -8.84 -1.24 -16.17
CA PRO A 199 -10.18 -1.69 -16.55
C PRO A 199 -11.19 -1.74 -15.40
N THR A 200 -10.75 -1.85 -14.14
CA THR A 200 -11.62 -2.14 -12.99
C THR A 200 -11.51 -1.09 -11.89
N TRP A 201 -10.28 -0.65 -11.55
CA TRP A 201 -10.01 0.22 -10.41
C TRP A 201 -9.73 1.66 -10.82
N SER A 202 -10.26 2.61 -10.05
CA SER A 202 -9.87 4.02 -10.13
C SER A 202 -8.86 4.32 -9.02
N MET A 203 -7.58 4.42 -9.39
CA MET A 203 -6.46 4.55 -8.47
C MET A 203 -5.58 5.74 -8.82
N GLY A 204 -4.65 6.10 -7.91
CA GLY A 204 -3.62 7.08 -8.20
C GLY A 204 -2.67 6.61 -9.33
N PRO A 205 -2.01 7.55 -10.03
CA PRO A 205 -1.23 7.24 -11.23
C PRO A 205 -0.11 6.22 -10.97
N VAL A 206 0.62 6.35 -9.86
CA VAL A 206 1.72 5.42 -9.52
C VAL A 206 1.19 3.99 -9.32
N VAL A 207 0.14 3.80 -8.54
CA VAL A 207 -0.45 2.47 -8.30
C VAL A 207 -1.02 1.89 -9.59
N THR A 208 -1.58 2.72 -10.48
CA THR A 208 -2.12 2.27 -11.76
C THR A 208 -1.02 1.77 -12.69
N VAL A 209 0.12 2.47 -12.79
CA VAL A 209 1.29 1.99 -13.55
C VAL A 209 1.89 0.75 -12.90
N ASN A 210 1.95 0.69 -11.57
CA ASN A 210 2.40 -0.51 -10.84
C ASN A 210 1.49 -1.72 -11.12
N SER A 211 0.18 -1.51 -11.29
CA SER A 211 -0.73 -2.56 -11.75
C SER A 211 -0.43 -2.99 -13.19
N ALA A 212 -0.18 -2.03 -14.08
CA ALA A 212 0.16 -2.30 -15.49
C ALA A 212 1.45 -3.10 -15.65
N THR A 213 2.46 -2.87 -14.82
CA THR A 213 3.75 -3.58 -14.82
C THR A 213 3.74 -4.87 -13.99
N MET A 214 2.69 -5.16 -13.25
CA MET A 214 2.62 -6.18 -12.20
C MET A 214 3.53 -5.90 -10.98
N MET A 215 4.18 -4.75 -10.89
CA MET A 215 4.95 -4.34 -9.71
C MET A 215 4.04 -4.23 -8.47
N ASN A 216 2.80 -3.73 -8.62
CA ASN A 216 1.86 -3.67 -7.50
C ASN A 216 1.69 -5.05 -6.84
N LYS A 217 1.55 -6.11 -7.66
CA LYS A 217 1.42 -7.48 -7.15
C LYS A 217 2.73 -7.99 -6.54
N GLY A 218 3.88 -7.56 -7.06
CA GLY A 218 5.18 -7.82 -6.44
C GLY A 218 5.31 -7.19 -5.06
N LEU A 219 4.93 -5.93 -4.92
CA LEU A 219 4.90 -5.23 -3.63
C LEU A 219 3.94 -5.91 -2.64
N GLU A 220 2.78 -6.33 -3.10
CA GLU A 220 1.80 -7.04 -2.30
C GLU A 220 2.29 -8.44 -1.85
N LEU A 221 3.09 -9.12 -2.66
CA LEU A 221 3.70 -10.38 -2.25
C LEU A 221 4.69 -10.17 -1.10
N ILE A 222 5.51 -9.11 -1.15
CA ILE A 222 6.39 -8.72 -0.04
C ILE A 222 5.56 -8.38 1.21
N GLU A 223 4.50 -7.60 1.04
CA GLU A 223 3.61 -7.24 2.14
C GLU A 223 2.96 -8.47 2.78
N ALA A 224 2.45 -9.43 1.99
CA ALA A 224 1.86 -10.67 2.50
C ALA A 224 2.87 -11.52 3.29
N HIS A 225 4.10 -11.64 2.78
CA HIS A 225 5.19 -12.30 3.48
C HIS A 225 5.43 -11.70 4.87
N LEU A 226 5.51 -10.38 4.95
CA LEU A 226 5.78 -9.64 6.19
C LEU A 226 4.58 -9.63 7.15
N LEU A 227 3.35 -9.41 6.66
CA LEU A 227 2.14 -9.33 7.48
C LEU A 227 1.77 -10.67 8.10
N PHE A 228 1.81 -11.73 7.29
CA PHE A 228 1.26 -13.02 7.70
C PHE A 228 2.32 -14.02 8.15
N ASP A 229 3.61 -13.65 8.12
CA ASP A 229 4.72 -14.55 8.47
C ASP A 229 4.72 -15.84 7.66
N LEU A 230 4.42 -15.71 6.37
CA LEU A 230 4.37 -16.84 5.46
C LEU A 230 5.65 -16.90 4.62
N PRO A 231 6.27 -18.07 4.48
CA PRO A 231 7.40 -18.22 3.55
C PRO A 231 6.95 -17.94 2.12
N LEU A 232 7.83 -17.37 1.31
CA LEU A 232 7.53 -16.97 -0.07
C LEU A 232 7.06 -18.13 -0.94
N GLU A 233 7.51 -19.34 -0.65
CA GLU A 233 7.14 -20.59 -1.35
C GLU A 233 5.67 -20.96 -1.14
N ARG A 234 5.01 -20.36 -0.14
CA ARG A 234 3.57 -20.53 0.12
C ARG A 234 2.72 -19.38 -0.42
N LEU A 235 3.34 -18.43 -1.11
CA LEU A 235 2.65 -17.30 -1.73
C LEU A 235 2.63 -17.49 -3.25
N GLU A 236 1.44 -17.49 -3.83
CA GLU A 236 1.23 -17.57 -5.27
C GLU A 236 0.46 -16.36 -5.77
N VAL A 237 0.58 -16.09 -7.06
CA VAL A 237 -0.16 -15.03 -7.75
C VAL A 237 -0.92 -15.62 -8.93
N VAL A 238 -2.20 -15.24 -9.04
CA VAL A 238 -3.07 -15.59 -10.15
C VAL A 238 -3.75 -14.34 -10.72
N VAL A 239 -3.95 -14.29 -12.02
CA VAL A 239 -4.72 -13.21 -12.65
C VAL A 239 -6.21 -13.52 -12.55
N HIS A 240 -6.99 -12.57 -12.00
CA HIS A 240 -8.45 -12.62 -11.90
C HIS A 240 -9.01 -11.26 -12.37
N PRO A 241 -9.35 -11.15 -13.68
CA PRO A 241 -9.68 -9.86 -14.29
C PRO A 241 -10.87 -9.14 -13.70
N GLN A 242 -11.84 -9.89 -13.18
CA GLN A 242 -13.07 -9.31 -12.61
C GLN A 242 -12.83 -8.62 -11.26
N SER A 243 -11.72 -8.91 -10.57
CA SER A 243 -11.38 -8.38 -9.24
C SER A 243 -12.50 -8.54 -8.20
N ILE A 244 -13.23 -9.65 -8.26
CA ILE A 244 -14.28 -10.02 -7.30
C ILE A 244 -13.74 -10.90 -6.19
N VAL A 245 -12.92 -11.90 -6.54
CA VAL A 245 -12.14 -12.68 -5.57
C VAL A 245 -10.87 -11.90 -5.27
N HIS A 246 -10.71 -11.44 -4.04
CA HIS A 246 -9.56 -10.62 -3.67
C HIS A 246 -8.35 -11.46 -3.24
N SER A 247 -8.56 -12.61 -2.61
CA SER A 247 -7.51 -13.62 -2.34
C SER A 247 -8.15 -14.95 -1.95
N LEU A 248 -7.31 -16.01 -1.98
CA LEU A 248 -7.70 -17.36 -1.55
C LEU A 248 -6.65 -17.88 -0.57
N VAL A 249 -7.09 -18.72 0.37
CA VAL A 249 -6.23 -19.47 1.30
C VAL A 249 -6.57 -20.95 1.15
N ASP A 250 -5.58 -21.74 0.79
CA ASP A 250 -5.68 -23.20 0.73
C ASP A 250 -5.21 -23.79 2.05
N PHE A 251 -5.97 -24.73 2.58
CA PHE A 251 -5.65 -25.45 3.80
C PHE A 251 -5.13 -26.87 3.52
N VAL A 252 -4.46 -27.45 4.50
CA VAL A 252 -3.80 -28.77 4.37
C VAL A 252 -4.79 -29.93 4.14
N ASP A 253 -6.06 -29.74 4.39
CA ASP A 253 -7.13 -30.70 4.12
C ASP A 253 -7.64 -30.66 2.67
N GLY A 254 -7.08 -29.74 1.84
CA GLY A 254 -7.48 -29.54 0.44
C GLY A 254 -8.63 -28.55 0.25
N SER A 255 -9.17 -27.97 1.32
CA SER A 255 -10.18 -26.91 1.20
C SER A 255 -9.56 -25.56 0.85
N THR A 256 -10.28 -24.75 0.10
CA THR A 256 -9.91 -23.36 -0.26
C THR A 256 -10.96 -22.41 0.27
N ILE A 257 -10.55 -21.39 1.02
CA ILE A 257 -11.42 -20.29 1.45
C ILE A 257 -11.06 -19.04 0.64
N ALA A 258 -12.07 -18.40 0.09
CA ALA A 258 -11.91 -17.17 -0.69
C ALA A 258 -12.77 -16.04 -0.12
N GLN A 259 -12.24 -14.82 -0.11
CA GLN A 259 -13.03 -13.63 0.20
C GLN A 259 -13.46 -12.97 -1.11
N LEU A 260 -14.75 -12.71 -1.23
CA LEU A 260 -15.38 -12.08 -2.39
C LEU A 260 -16.08 -10.78 -1.98
N ALA A 261 -15.87 -9.74 -2.77
CA ALA A 261 -16.56 -8.45 -2.66
C ALA A 261 -16.53 -7.73 -4.02
N PRO A 262 -17.41 -6.76 -4.27
CA PRO A 262 -17.20 -5.79 -5.34
C PRO A 262 -15.87 -5.05 -5.16
N PRO A 263 -15.25 -4.51 -6.24
CA PRO A 263 -14.01 -3.73 -6.17
C PRO A 263 -14.27 -2.34 -5.57
N ASP A 264 -14.43 -2.30 -4.25
CA ASP A 264 -14.75 -1.11 -3.46
C ASP A 264 -13.89 -1.08 -2.19
N MET A 265 -12.97 -0.10 -2.10
CA MET A 265 -12.03 0.01 -0.97
C MET A 265 -12.73 0.30 0.37
N ARG A 266 -13.97 0.76 0.38
CA ARG A 266 -14.72 0.95 1.63
C ARG A 266 -14.96 -0.36 2.37
N VAL A 267 -15.01 -1.50 1.67
CA VAL A 267 -15.14 -2.82 2.30
C VAL A 267 -13.92 -3.16 3.15
N PRO A 268 -12.68 -3.20 2.63
CA PRO A 268 -11.50 -3.48 3.46
C PRO A 268 -11.22 -2.38 4.50
N ILE A 269 -11.51 -1.12 4.22
CA ILE A 269 -11.42 -0.03 5.21
C ILE A 269 -12.37 -0.31 6.39
N GLN A 270 -13.62 -0.68 6.11
CA GLN A 270 -14.60 -1.03 7.14
C GLN A 270 -14.15 -2.24 7.96
N VAL A 271 -13.56 -3.25 7.31
CA VAL A 271 -13.00 -4.42 7.99
C VAL A 271 -11.87 -4.01 8.92
N ALA A 272 -10.94 -3.17 8.45
CA ALA A 272 -9.79 -2.74 9.25
C ALA A 272 -10.21 -1.89 10.46
N LEU A 273 -11.13 -0.95 10.28
CA LEU A 273 -11.65 -0.13 11.37
C LEU A 273 -12.45 -0.94 12.39
N GLY A 274 -13.18 -1.96 11.95
CA GLY A 274 -13.99 -2.83 12.82
C GLY A 274 -13.22 -3.96 13.49
N TRP A 275 -12.01 -4.26 13.00
CA TRP A 275 -11.25 -5.46 13.39
C TRP A 275 -11.15 -5.68 14.90
N PRO A 276 -11.36 -6.93 15.39
CA PRO A 276 -11.64 -8.16 14.64
C PRO A 276 -13.13 -8.40 14.33
N ASP A 277 -14.02 -7.50 14.70
CA ASP A 277 -15.46 -7.62 14.51
C ASP A 277 -15.89 -7.23 13.09
N ARG A 278 -17.04 -7.73 12.63
CA ARG A 278 -17.70 -7.28 11.41
C ARG A 278 -18.71 -6.19 11.72
N LEU A 279 -18.63 -5.09 10.99
CA LEU A 279 -19.65 -4.03 11.06
C LEU A 279 -20.79 -4.30 10.08
N PRO A 280 -22.01 -3.81 10.35
CA PRO A 280 -23.09 -3.84 9.38
C PRO A 280 -22.65 -3.18 8.07
N GLY A 281 -22.85 -3.88 6.93
CA GLY A 281 -22.42 -3.36 5.63
C GLY A 281 -23.30 -2.19 5.18
N ALA A 282 -22.68 -1.04 4.94
CA ALA A 282 -23.30 0.15 4.37
C ALA A 282 -23.14 0.26 2.84
N PHE A 283 -22.38 -0.69 2.24
CA PHE A 283 -21.93 -0.63 0.84
C PHE A 283 -22.46 -1.83 0.04
N ALA A 284 -22.23 -1.82 -1.28
CA ALA A 284 -22.70 -2.87 -2.18
C ALA A 284 -22.21 -4.26 -1.76
N ARG A 285 -23.07 -5.26 -1.92
CA ARG A 285 -22.74 -6.67 -1.64
C ARG A 285 -22.46 -7.39 -2.94
N PHE A 286 -21.64 -8.44 -2.85
CA PHE A 286 -21.46 -9.39 -3.94
C PHE A 286 -22.77 -10.11 -4.25
N ASP A 287 -23.14 -10.14 -5.53
CA ASP A 287 -24.27 -10.91 -6.05
C ASP A 287 -23.74 -11.99 -7.00
N ALA A 288 -23.78 -13.24 -6.56
CA ALA A 288 -23.26 -14.37 -7.30
C ALA A 288 -24.03 -14.62 -8.61
N ALA A 289 -25.34 -14.41 -8.61
CA ALA A 289 -26.19 -14.64 -9.79
C ALA A 289 -25.96 -13.56 -10.86
N ALA A 290 -25.81 -12.30 -10.46
CA ALA A 290 -25.51 -11.21 -11.36
C ALA A 290 -24.06 -11.24 -11.89
N THR A 291 -23.10 -11.71 -11.09
CA THR A 291 -21.69 -11.82 -11.48
C THR A 291 -21.44 -12.93 -12.50
N GLY A 292 -22.14 -14.06 -12.39
CA GLY A 292 -22.03 -15.19 -13.31
C GLY A 292 -20.69 -15.90 -13.25
N THR A 293 -19.80 -15.69 -14.23
CA THR A 293 -18.54 -16.42 -14.39
C THR A 293 -17.36 -15.68 -13.76
N LEU A 294 -16.54 -16.38 -12.98
CA LEU A 294 -15.23 -15.93 -12.49
C LEU A 294 -14.15 -16.68 -13.24
N THR A 295 -13.13 -15.97 -13.70
CA THR A 295 -12.01 -16.54 -14.48
C THR A 295 -10.68 -16.32 -13.77
N PHE A 296 -9.79 -17.31 -13.90
CA PHE A 296 -8.45 -17.27 -13.34
C PHE A 296 -7.44 -17.70 -14.40
N GLU A 297 -6.34 -16.97 -14.49
CA GLU A 297 -5.32 -17.18 -15.51
C GLU A 297 -3.93 -17.18 -14.85
N PRO A 298 -2.95 -17.92 -15.38
CA PRO A 298 -1.58 -17.83 -14.92
C PRO A 298 -0.98 -16.45 -15.22
N VAL A 299 -0.02 -16.01 -14.42
CA VAL A 299 0.73 -14.77 -14.68
C VAL A 299 1.76 -14.98 -15.77
N ASP A 300 1.81 -14.09 -16.76
CA ASP A 300 2.91 -14.02 -17.73
C ASP A 300 4.14 -13.31 -17.12
N ARG A 301 5.02 -14.11 -16.50
CA ARG A 301 6.24 -13.63 -15.85
C ARG A 301 7.34 -13.22 -16.83
N ALA A 302 7.26 -13.69 -18.07
CA ALA A 302 8.24 -13.34 -19.10
C ALA A 302 8.04 -11.90 -19.59
N THR A 303 6.80 -11.52 -19.83
CA THR A 303 6.45 -10.15 -20.23
C THR A 303 6.50 -9.17 -19.04
N PHE A 304 6.00 -9.58 -17.87
CA PHE A 304 5.90 -8.71 -16.68
C PHE A 304 6.99 -9.03 -15.65
N ARG A 305 8.24 -8.63 -15.96
CA ARG A 305 9.44 -8.93 -15.16
C ARG A 305 9.43 -8.31 -13.76
N ALA A 306 8.67 -7.25 -13.55
CA ALA A 306 8.61 -6.54 -12.26
C ALA A 306 8.18 -7.44 -11.10
N LEU A 307 7.29 -8.41 -11.33
CA LEU A 307 6.90 -9.39 -10.31
C LEU A 307 8.08 -10.28 -9.88
N ALA A 308 8.87 -10.77 -10.84
CA ALA A 308 10.04 -11.59 -10.52
C ALA A 308 11.11 -10.80 -9.74
N LEU A 309 11.36 -9.54 -10.11
CA LEU A 309 12.27 -8.65 -9.37
C LEU A 309 11.82 -8.43 -7.92
N ALA A 310 10.52 -8.30 -7.69
CA ALA A 310 9.98 -8.17 -6.35
C ALA A 310 10.12 -9.47 -5.53
N GLU A 311 9.90 -10.63 -6.15
CA GLU A 311 10.15 -11.93 -5.52
C GLU A 311 11.62 -12.11 -5.13
N ASP A 312 12.55 -11.69 -6.00
CA ASP A 312 13.98 -11.77 -5.74
C ASP A 312 14.40 -10.80 -4.62
N ALA A 313 13.86 -9.57 -4.62
CA ALA A 313 14.09 -8.61 -3.53
C ALA A 313 13.55 -9.12 -2.19
N ALA A 314 12.39 -9.80 -2.20
CA ALA A 314 11.82 -10.42 -1.01
C ALA A 314 12.71 -11.55 -0.47
N ARG A 315 13.24 -12.42 -1.36
CA ARG A 315 14.16 -13.50 -0.98
C ARG A 315 15.48 -12.98 -0.44
N ALA A 316 16.02 -11.91 -1.03
CA ALA A 316 17.22 -11.27 -0.56
C ALA A 316 17.01 -10.62 0.82
N GLY A 317 15.81 -10.10 1.09
CA GLY A 317 15.47 -9.49 2.37
C GLY A 317 16.25 -8.21 2.67
N GLY A 318 16.41 -7.90 3.96
CA GLY A 318 17.11 -6.69 4.41
C GLY A 318 16.53 -5.41 3.80
N SER A 319 17.38 -4.60 3.17
CA SER A 319 17.00 -3.36 2.50
C SER A 319 16.63 -3.50 1.02
N HIS A 320 16.71 -4.71 0.41
CA HIS A 320 16.36 -4.89 -1.01
C HIS A 320 14.92 -4.46 -1.34
N PRO A 321 13.88 -4.74 -0.51
CA PRO A 321 12.54 -4.24 -0.78
C PRO A 321 12.44 -2.70 -0.77
N ALA A 322 13.21 -2.01 0.07
CA ALA A 322 13.28 -0.55 0.06
C ALA A 322 13.90 -0.01 -1.22
N VAL A 323 15.01 -0.63 -1.67
CA VAL A 323 15.67 -0.28 -2.94
C VAL A 323 14.76 -0.54 -4.14
N LEU A 324 14.08 -1.69 -4.17
CA LEU A 324 13.07 -2.00 -5.20
C LEU A 324 12.01 -0.91 -5.28
N ASN A 325 11.41 -0.55 -4.13
CA ASN A 325 10.33 0.44 -4.07
C ASN A 325 10.80 1.81 -4.55
N ALA A 326 11.93 2.30 -4.04
CA ALA A 326 12.46 3.62 -4.37
C ALA A 326 12.86 3.73 -5.86
N ALA A 327 13.51 2.70 -6.41
CA ALA A 327 13.85 2.66 -7.83
C ALA A 327 12.61 2.60 -8.72
N ASN A 328 11.60 1.83 -8.33
CA ASN A 328 10.33 1.75 -9.03
C ASN A 328 9.58 3.09 -9.04
N GLU A 329 9.52 3.80 -7.92
CA GLU A 329 8.88 5.13 -7.86
C GLU A 329 9.54 6.10 -8.85
N VAL A 330 10.88 6.15 -8.91
CA VAL A 330 11.63 7.00 -9.87
C VAL A 330 11.36 6.57 -11.31
N ALA A 331 11.37 5.26 -11.59
CA ALA A 331 11.13 4.76 -12.95
C ALA A 331 9.70 5.04 -13.43
N VAL A 332 8.71 4.89 -12.55
CA VAL A 332 7.31 5.20 -12.84
C VAL A 332 7.10 6.70 -13.08
N GLU A 333 7.73 7.57 -12.29
CA GLU A 333 7.70 9.02 -12.51
C GLU A 333 8.31 9.39 -13.87
N ALA A 334 9.45 8.79 -14.22
CA ALA A 334 10.10 9.01 -15.52
C ALA A 334 9.23 8.51 -16.69
N PHE A 335 8.55 7.38 -16.55
CA PHE A 335 7.59 6.90 -17.54
C PHE A 335 6.40 7.86 -17.68
N LEU A 336 5.80 8.28 -16.57
CA LEU A 336 4.64 9.19 -16.59
C LEU A 336 4.97 10.56 -17.21
N SER A 337 6.22 11.01 -17.09
CA SER A 337 6.70 12.24 -17.74
C SER A 337 7.16 12.04 -19.20
N GLY A 338 7.11 10.81 -19.73
CA GLY A 338 7.54 10.49 -21.09
C GLY A 338 9.07 10.38 -21.26
N ALA A 339 9.84 10.39 -20.15
CA ALA A 339 11.30 10.29 -20.19
C ALA A 339 11.82 8.84 -20.23
N LEU A 340 10.95 7.85 -20.03
CA LEU A 340 11.31 6.42 -19.99
C LEU A 340 10.23 5.62 -20.73
N ALA A 341 10.63 4.55 -21.47
CA ALA A 341 9.69 3.61 -22.06
C ALA A 341 9.12 2.64 -21.00
N PHE A 342 7.91 2.12 -21.24
CA PHE A 342 7.20 1.25 -20.29
C PHE A 342 8.02 0.03 -19.87
N LEU A 343 8.60 -0.69 -20.83
CA LEU A 343 9.39 -1.90 -20.58
C LEU A 343 10.71 -1.61 -19.84
N ASP A 344 11.21 -0.38 -19.91
CA ASP A 344 12.45 0.04 -19.23
C ASP A 344 12.27 0.25 -17.74
N ILE A 345 11.03 0.38 -17.25
CA ILE A 345 10.75 0.51 -15.82
C ILE A 345 11.40 -0.65 -15.04
N ALA A 346 11.18 -1.88 -15.46
CA ALA A 346 11.78 -3.05 -14.82
C ALA A 346 13.31 -3.05 -14.88
N GLY A 347 13.89 -2.59 -16.00
CA GLY A 347 15.33 -2.49 -16.16
C GLY A 347 16.00 -1.47 -15.22
N VAL A 348 15.34 -0.34 -14.94
CA VAL A 348 15.83 0.65 -13.95
C VAL A 348 15.84 0.05 -12.55
N VAL A 349 14.81 -0.72 -12.19
CA VAL A 349 14.74 -1.40 -10.88
C VAL A 349 15.82 -2.46 -10.76
N GLU A 350 16.02 -3.28 -11.79
CA GLU A 350 17.06 -4.31 -11.84
C GLU A 350 18.46 -3.73 -11.66
N ASP A 351 18.78 -2.63 -12.37
CA ASP A 351 20.06 -1.92 -12.27
C ASP A 351 20.31 -1.37 -10.84
N ALA A 352 19.28 -0.88 -10.18
CA ALA A 352 19.39 -0.37 -8.82
C ALA A 352 19.61 -1.50 -7.80
N LEU A 353 18.91 -2.63 -7.95
CA LEU A 353 19.09 -3.80 -7.08
C LEU A 353 20.47 -4.41 -7.24
N ALA A 354 20.97 -4.54 -8.48
CA ALA A 354 22.31 -5.05 -8.75
C ALA A 354 23.39 -4.14 -8.12
N ALA A 355 23.30 -2.83 -8.33
CA ALA A 355 24.23 -1.86 -7.74
C ALA A 355 24.20 -1.90 -6.20
N TRP A 356 23.04 -2.12 -5.60
CA TRP A 356 22.92 -2.23 -4.14
C TRP A 356 23.58 -3.50 -3.60
N ALA A 357 23.46 -4.61 -4.32
CA ALA A 357 24.14 -5.85 -3.98
C ALA A 357 25.68 -5.69 -4.00
N ASP A 358 26.22 -4.93 -4.97
CA ASP A 358 27.64 -4.61 -5.06
C ASP A 358 28.14 -3.76 -3.87
N GLU A 359 27.28 -2.92 -3.27
CA GLU A 359 27.55 -2.16 -2.03
C GLU A 359 27.45 -3.02 -0.75
N GLY A 360 27.18 -4.32 -0.88
CA GLY A 360 27.08 -5.25 0.24
C GLY A 360 25.71 -5.28 0.93
N ALA A 361 24.72 -4.55 0.42
CA ALA A 361 23.32 -4.57 0.82
C ALA A 361 23.09 -4.66 2.35
N PRO A 362 23.50 -3.67 3.16
CA PRO A 362 23.40 -3.75 4.61
C PRO A 362 21.95 -3.93 5.09
N VAL A 363 21.79 -4.71 6.14
CA VAL A 363 20.49 -4.90 6.79
C VAL A 363 20.19 -3.67 7.66
N PRO A 364 19.06 -2.98 7.47
CA PRO A 364 18.72 -1.79 8.25
C PRO A 364 18.55 -2.12 9.73
N ALA A 365 19.22 -1.38 10.60
CA ALA A 365 19.08 -1.46 12.05
C ALA A 365 18.09 -0.40 12.60
N ASN A 366 17.84 0.66 11.85
CA ASN A 366 17.02 1.80 12.22
C ASN A 366 16.41 2.46 10.97
N GLU A 367 15.58 3.49 11.18
CA GLU A 367 14.91 4.24 10.11
C GLU A 367 15.91 4.98 9.20
N ASP A 368 17.01 5.51 9.75
CA ASP A 368 18.03 6.23 8.97
C ASP A 368 18.70 5.32 7.96
N ASP A 369 18.93 4.06 8.29
CA ASP A 369 19.48 3.06 7.36
C ASP A 369 18.54 2.79 6.18
N VAL A 370 17.22 2.77 6.45
CA VAL A 370 16.19 2.63 5.39
C VAL A 370 16.20 3.86 4.48
N VAL A 371 16.28 5.06 5.08
CA VAL A 371 16.35 6.33 4.33
C VAL A 371 17.62 6.37 3.47
N ALA A 372 18.76 5.87 3.98
CA ALA A 372 19.98 5.80 3.22
C ALA A 372 19.87 4.86 2.01
N ALA A 373 19.26 3.67 2.18
CA ALA A 373 19.02 2.73 1.09
C ALA A 373 18.06 3.31 0.03
N ASP A 374 17.00 3.99 0.45
CA ASP A 374 16.06 4.69 -0.43
C ASP A 374 16.76 5.79 -1.23
N ALA A 375 17.57 6.62 -0.56
CA ALA A 375 18.32 7.69 -1.22
C ALA A 375 19.34 7.17 -2.25
N PHE A 376 20.05 6.10 -1.93
CA PHE A 376 20.95 5.41 -2.86
C PHE A 376 20.17 4.92 -4.09
N ALA A 377 19.07 4.20 -3.89
CA ALA A 377 18.26 3.65 -4.96
C ALA A 377 17.72 4.74 -5.89
N ARG A 378 17.20 5.85 -5.33
CA ARG A 378 16.73 6.99 -6.10
C ARG A 378 17.84 7.64 -6.93
N ALA A 379 19.02 7.82 -6.36
CA ALA A 379 20.17 8.38 -7.08
C ALA A 379 20.57 7.46 -8.24
N ARG A 380 20.68 6.16 -7.99
CA ARG A 380 21.02 5.17 -9.02
C ARG A 380 19.97 5.11 -10.14
N ALA A 381 18.71 5.04 -9.78
CA ALA A 381 17.60 5.01 -10.74
C ALA A 381 17.57 6.24 -11.64
N ARG A 382 17.75 7.45 -11.08
CA ARG A 382 17.86 8.70 -11.88
C ARG A 382 19.04 8.67 -12.84
N ALA A 383 20.18 8.16 -12.44
CA ALA A 383 21.34 8.02 -13.31
C ALA A 383 21.08 7.05 -14.47
N THR A 384 20.43 5.91 -14.19
CA THR A 384 20.03 4.94 -15.22
C THR A 384 19.01 5.53 -16.19
N VAL A 385 17.98 6.24 -15.71
CA VAL A 385 17.02 6.94 -16.56
C VAL A 385 17.72 7.93 -17.47
N ALA A 386 18.60 8.79 -16.95
CA ALA A 386 19.34 9.77 -17.74
C ALA A 386 20.19 9.14 -18.83
N SER A 387 20.84 7.99 -18.55
CA SER A 387 21.65 7.27 -19.55
C SER A 387 20.81 6.69 -20.69
N ARG A 388 19.62 6.17 -20.39
CA ARG A 388 18.69 5.61 -21.40
C ARG A 388 18.10 6.68 -22.28
N THR A 389 17.74 7.84 -21.73
CA THR A 389 17.24 8.99 -22.49
C THR A 389 18.29 9.52 -23.48
N ALA A 390 19.58 9.54 -23.10
CA ALA A 390 20.67 9.99 -23.95
C ALA A 390 20.98 9.06 -25.14
N VAL A 391 20.66 7.77 -25.04
CA VAL A 391 20.88 6.78 -26.12
C VAL A 391 19.72 6.80 -27.14
N GLY A 392 18.54 7.28 -26.74
CA GLY A 392 17.34 7.34 -27.60
C GLY A 392 17.17 8.69 -28.34
N ALA A 393 17.99 9.69 -28.06
CA ALA A 393 18.04 11.01 -28.71
C ALA A 393 19.15 11.05 -29.78
#